data_75744596ceb7d07c222a48b8e817a819
#
_entry.id   75744596ceb7d07c222a48b8e817a819
#
_cell.length_a   1.000
_cell.length_b   1.000
_cell.length_c   1.000
_cell.angle_alpha   90.00
_cell.angle_beta   90.00
_cell.angle_gamma   90.00
#
_symmetry.space_group_name_H-M   'P 1'
#
loop_
_entity.id
_entity.type
_entity.pdbx_description
1 polymer ?
#
loop_
_entity_poly.entity_id
_entity_poly.type
_entity_poly.pdbx_seq_one_letter_code
_entity_poly.pdbx_strand_id
1 'polypeptide(L)'
;MVCASVFLSTAVEPRKAGASTTAVETCSGAKINLKAREKLTFTLHNKGREERGLRPLCVDPRLTKAARSHSRQMVEKGYFSHNSCDGESVGSRLGRFGYGKSVHGENIAGGYDAPAEPGPTFERWMDSAGHRANILDGRFRRVGVGTYTGNFDGTNEYIMYTVDFGV
;
A
#
# COMPACT_ATOMS: atom_id res chain seq x y z
N MET A 1 -19.00 -13.37 5.32
CA MET A 1 -17.74 -13.41 6.09
C MET A 1 -17.87 -12.41 7.22
N VAL A 2 -17.95 -12.86 8.47
CA VAL A 2 -18.11 -11.96 9.63
C VAL A 2 -16.70 -11.54 10.07
N CYS A 3 -16.43 -10.24 10.07
CA CYS A 3 -15.20 -9.67 10.64
C CYS A 3 -15.19 -9.92 12.15
N ALA A 4 -14.43 -10.90 12.61
CA ALA A 4 -14.36 -11.24 14.03
C ALA A 4 -13.68 -10.11 14.82
N SER A 5 -14.33 -9.65 15.88
CA SER A 5 -13.73 -8.73 16.86
C SER A 5 -12.82 -9.54 17.79
N VAL A 6 -11.51 -9.34 17.69
CA VAL A 6 -10.53 -9.97 18.58
C VAL A 6 -10.44 -9.16 19.86
N PHE A 7 -10.71 -9.82 21.00
CA PHE A 7 -10.55 -9.26 22.34
C PHE A 7 -9.06 -9.02 22.65
N LEU A 8 -8.77 -7.85 23.22
CA LEU A 8 -7.42 -7.46 23.64
C LEU A 8 -6.89 -8.40 24.73
N SER A 9 -5.76 -9.05 24.43
CA SER A 9 -4.83 -9.55 25.44
C SER A 9 -3.72 -8.51 25.61
N THR A 10 -3.48 -8.07 26.85
CA THR A 10 -2.42 -7.12 27.18
C THR A 10 -1.07 -7.84 27.15
N ALA A 11 -0.45 -7.89 25.97
CA ALA A 11 0.93 -8.31 25.82
C ALA A 11 1.83 -7.06 25.81
N VAL A 12 2.87 -7.07 26.64
CA VAL A 12 3.93 -6.07 26.68
C VAL A 12 4.56 -5.94 25.29
N GLU A 13 4.37 -4.78 24.65
CA GLU A 13 4.93 -4.52 23.33
C GLU A 13 6.46 -4.48 23.37
N PRO A 14 7.17 -5.24 22.51
CA PRO A 14 8.60 -4.99 22.30
C PRO A 14 8.76 -3.61 21.65
N ARG A 15 9.70 -2.82 22.15
CA ARG A 15 10.05 -1.50 21.59
C ARG A 15 10.30 -1.65 20.09
N LYS A 16 9.38 -1.15 19.27
CA LYS A 16 9.59 -1.04 17.82
C LYS A 16 10.81 -0.16 17.56
N ALA A 17 11.84 -0.73 16.94
CA ALA A 17 12.87 0.06 16.29
C ALA A 17 12.16 1.06 15.38
N GLY A 18 12.35 2.35 15.61
CA GLY A 18 11.65 3.41 14.88
C GLY A 18 11.84 3.21 13.38
N ALA A 19 10.76 2.93 12.66
CA ALA A 19 10.82 2.73 11.22
C ALA A 19 11.39 4.01 10.60
N SER A 20 12.57 3.92 9.98
CA SER A 20 13.19 5.04 9.27
C SER A 20 12.19 5.61 8.25
N THR A 21 11.99 6.92 8.28
CA THR A 21 11.13 7.62 7.34
C THR A 21 11.94 8.60 6.50
N THR A 22 11.53 8.79 5.25
CA THR A 22 12.16 9.71 4.31
C THR A 22 11.14 10.72 3.81
N ALA A 23 11.47 12.00 3.87
CA ALA A 23 10.66 13.05 3.29
C ALA A 23 10.66 12.95 1.76
N VAL A 24 9.48 12.92 1.16
CA VAL A 24 9.26 12.85 -0.29
C VAL A 24 8.34 13.98 -0.70
N GLU A 25 8.61 14.61 -1.83
CA GLU A 25 7.75 15.65 -2.40
C GLU A 25 6.45 15.02 -2.94
N THR A 26 5.34 15.68 -2.66
CA THR A 26 4.01 15.28 -3.13
C THR A 26 3.65 15.93 -4.46
N CYS A 27 2.53 15.55 -5.05
CA CYS A 27 2.00 16.17 -6.27
C CYS A 27 1.74 17.67 -6.16
N SER A 28 1.66 18.22 -4.96
CA SER A 28 1.44 19.66 -4.72
C SER A 28 2.71 20.42 -4.31
N GLY A 29 3.88 19.77 -4.29
CA GLY A 29 5.14 20.34 -3.82
C GLY A 29 5.33 20.27 -2.29
N ALA A 30 4.31 19.92 -1.52
CA ALA A 30 4.46 19.70 -0.09
C ALA A 30 5.27 18.40 0.18
N LYS A 31 5.76 18.23 1.41
CA LYS A 31 6.50 17.02 1.80
C LYS A 31 5.64 16.08 2.65
N ILE A 32 5.81 14.79 2.46
CA ILE A 32 5.26 13.73 3.30
C ILE A 32 6.36 12.74 3.67
N ASN A 33 6.31 12.21 4.88
CA ASN A 33 7.22 11.15 5.30
C ASN A 33 6.71 9.78 4.87
N LEU A 34 7.48 9.08 4.06
CA LEU A 34 7.28 7.68 3.72
C LEU A 34 8.18 6.78 4.58
N LYS A 35 7.65 5.64 5.03
CA LYS A 35 8.45 4.57 5.63
C LYS A 35 9.44 4.01 4.59
N ALA A 36 10.54 3.41 5.03
CA ALA A 36 11.57 2.89 4.13
C ALA A 36 11.01 1.97 3.02
N ARG A 37 10.13 1.01 3.39
CA ARG A 37 9.47 0.11 2.42
C ARG A 37 8.54 0.85 1.47
N GLU A 38 7.78 1.84 1.95
CA GLU A 38 6.90 2.67 1.11
C GLU A 38 7.69 3.48 0.10
N LYS A 39 8.81 4.08 0.54
CA LYS A 39 9.71 4.84 -0.34
C LYS A 39 10.33 3.97 -1.42
N LEU A 40 10.83 2.78 -1.05
CA LEU A 40 11.42 1.88 -2.03
C LEU A 40 10.38 1.35 -3.01
N THR A 41 9.18 0.97 -2.54
CA THR A 41 8.06 0.58 -3.41
C THR A 41 7.71 1.68 -4.40
N PHE A 42 7.55 2.92 -3.94
CA PHE A 42 7.31 4.09 -4.81
C PHE A 42 8.42 4.25 -5.86
N THR A 43 9.68 4.12 -5.45
CA THR A 43 10.83 4.26 -6.36
C THR A 43 10.83 3.17 -7.44
N LEU A 44 10.56 1.91 -7.08
CA LEU A 44 10.49 0.78 -8.02
C LEU A 44 9.36 0.96 -9.03
N HIS A 45 8.19 1.43 -8.60
CA HIS A 45 7.08 1.73 -9.50
C HIS A 45 7.48 2.77 -10.56
N ASN A 46 8.10 3.86 -10.14
CA ASN A 46 8.54 4.89 -11.08
C ASN A 46 9.67 4.41 -12.00
N LYS A 47 10.63 3.66 -11.48
CA LYS A 47 11.66 3.03 -12.30
C LYS A 47 11.05 2.14 -13.38
N GLY A 48 10.14 1.23 -13.01
CA GLY A 48 9.47 0.35 -13.97
C GLY A 48 8.62 1.09 -15.01
N ARG A 49 8.07 2.25 -14.66
CA ARG A 49 7.34 3.12 -15.60
C ARG A 49 8.31 3.86 -16.54
N GLU A 50 9.37 4.45 -16.03
CA GLU A 50 10.39 5.16 -16.80
C GLU A 50 11.08 4.28 -17.83
N GLU A 51 11.43 3.03 -17.47
CA GLU A 51 11.97 2.02 -18.38
C GLU A 51 11.05 1.70 -19.57
N ARG A 52 9.77 2.09 -19.49
CA ARG A 52 8.75 1.91 -20.53
C ARG A 52 8.24 3.21 -21.11
N GLY A 53 8.98 4.31 -20.91
CA GLY A 53 8.64 5.63 -21.46
C GLY A 53 7.39 6.27 -20.86
N LEU A 54 6.92 5.79 -19.73
CA LEU A 54 5.75 6.35 -19.04
C LEU A 54 6.18 7.46 -18.07
N ARG A 55 5.32 8.46 -17.91
CA ARG A 55 5.55 9.52 -16.92
C ARG A 55 5.59 8.94 -15.51
N PRO A 56 6.52 9.38 -14.66
CA PRO A 56 6.54 8.99 -13.25
C PRO A 56 5.26 9.46 -12.54
N LEU A 57 4.89 8.70 -11.52
CA LEU A 57 3.82 9.04 -10.59
C LEU A 57 4.34 10.00 -9.53
N CYS A 58 3.50 10.91 -9.04
CA CYS A 58 3.78 11.70 -7.85
C CYS A 58 3.01 11.15 -6.64
N VAL A 59 3.55 11.35 -5.44
CA VAL A 59 2.88 10.91 -4.21
C VAL A 59 1.68 11.79 -3.88
N ASP A 60 0.51 11.18 -3.65
CA ASP A 60 -0.68 11.84 -3.13
C ASP A 60 -0.90 11.44 -1.65
N PRO A 61 -0.91 12.41 -0.71
CA PRO A 61 -1.07 12.11 0.71
C PRO A 61 -2.40 11.43 1.06
N ARG A 62 -3.47 11.67 0.29
CA ARG A 62 -4.79 11.06 0.51
C ARG A 62 -4.76 9.59 0.15
N LEU A 63 -4.18 9.25 -1.01
CA LEU A 63 -3.95 7.87 -1.43
C LEU A 63 -3.03 7.15 -0.44
N THR A 64 -1.95 7.80 0.01
CA THR A 64 -1.05 7.21 1.01
C THR A 64 -1.77 6.90 2.34
N LYS A 65 -2.64 7.81 2.81
CA LYS A 65 -3.43 7.56 4.02
C LYS A 65 -4.42 6.40 3.83
N ALA A 66 -5.09 6.31 2.68
CA ALA A 66 -6.00 5.22 2.35
C ALA A 66 -5.25 3.88 2.30
N ALA A 67 -4.14 3.81 1.57
CA ALA A 67 -3.30 2.63 1.45
C ALA A 67 -2.77 2.14 2.80
N ARG A 68 -2.27 3.05 3.65
CA ARG A 68 -1.81 2.71 5.02
C ARG A 68 -2.95 2.16 5.88
N SER A 69 -4.12 2.77 5.80
CA SER A 69 -5.31 2.32 6.53
C SER A 69 -5.72 0.92 6.10
N HIS A 70 -5.71 0.65 4.79
CA HIS A 70 -6.11 -0.64 4.26
C HIS A 70 -5.12 -1.75 4.62
N SER A 71 -3.81 -1.54 4.42
CA SER A 71 -2.78 -2.49 4.83
C SER A 71 -2.86 -2.84 6.32
N ARG A 72 -3.09 -1.82 7.17
CA ARG A 72 -3.29 -2.02 8.60
C ARG A 72 -4.53 -2.86 8.90
N GLN A 73 -5.67 -2.53 8.29
CA GLN A 73 -6.92 -3.25 8.52
C GLN A 73 -6.84 -4.71 8.06
N MET A 74 -6.20 -5.00 6.94
CA MET A 74 -5.99 -6.38 6.48
C MET A 74 -5.27 -7.22 7.53
N VAL A 75 -4.20 -6.69 8.12
CA VAL A 75 -3.45 -7.40 9.17
C VAL A 75 -4.25 -7.48 10.47
N GLU A 76 -4.76 -6.37 10.99
CA GLU A 76 -5.42 -6.31 12.30
C GLU A 76 -6.76 -7.07 12.34
N LYS A 77 -7.44 -7.21 11.19
CA LYS A 77 -8.73 -7.90 11.08
C LYS A 77 -8.63 -9.27 10.39
N GLY A 78 -7.42 -9.71 10.01
CA GLY A 78 -7.18 -11.04 9.47
C GLY A 78 -7.86 -11.31 8.12
N TYR A 79 -7.80 -10.38 7.16
CA TYR A 79 -8.33 -10.59 5.82
C TYR A 79 -7.36 -10.11 4.73
N PHE A 80 -7.48 -10.66 3.53
CA PHE A 80 -6.73 -10.23 2.35
C PHE A 80 -7.69 -10.03 1.18
N SER A 81 -8.03 -8.78 0.88
CA SER A 81 -9.03 -8.43 -0.15
C SER A 81 -8.90 -6.96 -0.54
N HIS A 82 -9.27 -6.62 -1.77
CA HIS A 82 -9.42 -5.24 -2.21
C HIS A 82 -10.54 -4.49 -1.47
N ASN A 83 -11.64 -5.16 -1.16
CA ASN A 83 -12.69 -4.58 -0.33
C ASN A 83 -12.31 -4.69 1.15
N SER A 84 -12.66 -3.67 1.93
CA SER A 84 -12.55 -3.69 3.39
C SER A 84 -13.47 -4.78 3.98
N CYS A 85 -13.19 -5.25 5.19
CA CYS A 85 -13.96 -6.37 5.78
C CYS A 85 -15.45 -6.04 6.02
N ASP A 86 -15.82 -4.78 6.06
CA ASP A 86 -17.20 -4.28 6.12
C ASP A 86 -17.87 -4.13 4.74
N GLY A 87 -17.16 -4.51 3.67
CA GLY A 87 -17.64 -4.40 2.29
C GLY A 87 -17.33 -3.07 1.61
N GLU A 88 -16.66 -2.11 2.29
CA GLU A 88 -16.26 -0.85 1.66
C GLU A 88 -15.34 -1.10 0.45
N SER A 89 -15.75 -0.60 -0.72
CA SER A 89 -14.96 -0.74 -1.95
C SER A 89 -13.71 0.16 -1.95
N VAL A 90 -12.76 -0.12 -2.85
CA VAL A 90 -11.59 0.74 -3.09
C VAL A 90 -12.01 2.19 -3.31
N GLY A 91 -12.95 2.44 -4.23
CA GLY A 91 -13.40 3.80 -4.55
C GLY A 91 -14.03 4.52 -3.35
N SER A 92 -14.85 3.84 -2.56
CA SER A 92 -15.43 4.38 -1.32
C SER A 92 -14.36 4.72 -0.30
N ARG A 93 -13.40 3.82 -0.09
CA ARG A 93 -12.26 4.03 0.81
C ARG A 93 -11.45 5.26 0.38
N LEU A 94 -11.10 5.37 -0.90
CA LEU A 94 -10.37 6.53 -1.42
C LEU A 94 -11.15 7.82 -1.21
N GLY A 95 -12.47 7.80 -1.47
CA GLY A 95 -13.38 8.93 -1.22
C GLY A 95 -13.40 9.38 0.23
N ARG A 96 -13.44 8.44 1.18
CA ARG A 96 -13.40 8.71 2.62
C ARG A 96 -12.11 9.43 3.05
N PHE A 97 -11.00 9.19 2.36
CA PHE A 97 -9.74 9.90 2.56
C PHE A 97 -9.61 11.18 1.71
N GLY A 98 -10.69 11.59 1.03
CA GLY A 98 -10.75 12.82 0.24
C GLY A 98 -10.23 12.69 -1.19
N TYR A 99 -10.04 11.46 -1.70
CA TYR A 99 -9.68 11.20 -3.09
C TYR A 99 -10.90 10.71 -3.89
N GLY A 100 -11.75 11.63 -4.32
CA GLY A 100 -13.03 11.33 -4.98
C GLY A 100 -12.95 11.21 -6.51
N LYS A 101 -11.83 10.71 -7.07
CA LYS A 101 -11.71 10.47 -8.51
C LYS A 101 -12.25 9.09 -8.90
N SER A 102 -13.01 9.03 -9.99
CA SER A 102 -13.62 7.78 -10.48
C SER A 102 -12.60 6.82 -11.10
N VAL A 103 -11.54 7.34 -11.71
CA VAL A 103 -10.47 6.50 -12.30
C VAL A 103 -9.39 6.26 -11.25
N HIS A 104 -9.33 5.04 -10.76
CA HIS A 104 -8.37 4.58 -9.77
C HIS A 104 -8.02 3.10 -10.00
N GLY A 105 -6.95 2.64 -9.40
CA GLY A 105 -6.54 1.23 -9.36
C GLY A 105 -5.88 0.91 -8.04
N GLU A 106 -5.81 -0.36 -7.69
CA GLU A 106 -5.17 -0.82 -6.48
C GLU A 106 -4.38 -2.11 -6.74
N ASN A 107 -3.18 -2.19 -6.18
CA ASN A 107 -2.42 -3.43 -6.04
C ASN A 107 -2.23 -3.72 -4.54
N ILE A 108 -2.48 -4.95 -4.14
CA ILE A 108 -2.21 -5.43 -2.78
C ILE A 108 -1.24 -6.60 -2.84
N ALA A 109 -0.43 -6.75 -1.80
CA ALA A 109 0.43 -7.91 -1.59
C ALA A 109 0.64 -8.15 -0.10
N GLY A 110 0.98 -9.40 0.23
CA GLY A 110 1.35 -9.77 1.58
C GLY A 110 2.41 -10.87 1.57
N GLY A 111 3.14 -10.98 2.66
CA GLY A 111 4.17 -11.99 2.84
C GLY A 111 5.04 -11.72 4.07
N TYR A 112 6.05 -12.56 4.25
CA TYR A 112 7.03 -12.47 5.32
C TYR A 112 8.43 -12.77 4.79
N ASP A 113 9.46 -12.43 5.55
CA ASP A 113 10.88 -12.59 5.20
C ASP A 113 11.29 -11.92 3.88
N ALA A 114 12.42 -12.31 3.33
CA ALA A 114 13.03 -11.72 2.14
C ALA A 114 12.09 -11.67 0.90
N PRO A 115 11.25 -12.69 0.61
CA PRO A 115 10.30 -12.62 -0.50
C PRO A 115 9.25 -11.51 -0.36
N ALA A 116 8.99 -11.02 0.85
CA ALA A 116 8.04 -9.94 1.09
C ALA A 116 8.65 -8.54 1.06
N GLU A 117 9.96 -8.41 0.85
CA GLU A 117 10.59 -7.10 0.68
C GLU A 117 10.13 -6.42 -0.64
N PRO A 118 10.26 -5.08 -0.76
CA PRO A 118 9.70 -4.33 -1.88
C PRO A 118 10.19 -4.77 -3.27
N GLY A 119 11.46 -5.20 -3.41
CA GLY A 119 12.02 -5.67 -4.69
C GLY A 119 11.27 -6.91 -5.20
N PRO A 120 11.36 -8.06 -4.52
CA PRO A 120 10.63 -9.27 -4.90
C PRO A 120 9.11 -9.06 -5.02
N THR A 121 8.51 -8.21 -4.18
CA THR A 121 7.08 -7.89 -4.27
C THR A 121 6.75 -7.15 -5.55
N PHE A 122 7.57 -6.18 -5.95
CA PHE A 122 7.41 -5.46 -7.20
C PHE A 122 7.56 -6.39 -8.42
N GLU A 123 8.52 -7.31 -8.41
CA GLU A 123 8.70 -8.31 -9.47
C GLU A 123 7.45 -9.19 -9.62
N ARG A 124 6.91 -9.73 -8.52
CA ARG A 124 5.66 -10.49 -8.57
C ARG A 124 4.49 -9.69 -9.13
N TRP A 125 4.38 -8.40 -8.80
CA TRP A 125 3.36 -7.55 -9.42
C TRP A 125 3.60 -7.36 -10.91
N MET A 126 4.84 -7.24 -11.34
CA MET A 126 5.17 -7.12 -12.78
C MET A 126 4.95 -8.42 -13.54
N ASP A 127 5.05 -9.57 -12.90
CA ASP A 127 4.74 -10.88 -13.50
C ASP A 127 3.24 -11.13 -13.62
N SER A 128 2.43 -10.52 -12.77
CA SER A 128 0.97 -10.62 -12.80
C SER A 128 0.35 -9.62 -13.78
N ALA A 129 -0.40 -10.10 -14.77
CA ALA A 129 -0.99 -9.26 -15.81
C ALA A 129 -1.88 -8.14 -15.25
N GLY A 130 -2.71 -8.43 -14.23
CA GLY A 130 -3.60 -7.44 -13.61
C GLY A 130 -2.84 -6.37 -12.83
N HIS A 131 -1.89 -6.79 -11.99
CA HIS A 131 -1.10 -5.83 -11.22
C HIS A 131 -0.19 -4.98 -12.13
N ARG A 132 0.44 -5.61 -13.13
CA ARG A 132 1.25 -4.92 -14.14
C ARG A 132 0.44 -3.88 -14.91
N ALA A 133 -0.82 -4.19 -15.26
CA ALA A 133 -1.69 -3.26 -15.95
C ALA A 133 -1.91 -1.98 -15.12
N ASN A 134 -2.11 -2.09 -13.80
CA ASN A 134 -2.21 -0.92 -12.94
C ASN A 134 -0.90 -0.12 -12.88
N ILE A 135 0.25 -0.79 -12.74
CA ILE A 135 1.56 -0.13 -12.67
C ILE A 135 1.84 0.67 -13.95
N LEU A 136 1.49 0.10 -15.10
CA LEU A 136 1.81 0.65 -16.43
C LEU A 136 0.66 1.45 -17.07
N ASP A 137 -0.45 1.67 -16.35
CA ASP A 137 -1.53 2.50 -16.90
C ASP A 137 -1.06 3.94 -17.08
N GLY A 138 -1.00 4.37 -18.34
CA GLY A 138 -0.57 5.71 -18.71
C GLY A 138 -1.54 6.82 -18.29
N ARG A 139 -2.74 6.50 -17.81
CA ARG A 139 -3.71 7.48 -17.28
C ARG A 139 -3.34 7.93 -15.87
N PHE A 140 -2.73 7.06 -15.08
CA PHE A 140 -2.37 7.38 -13.70
C PHE A 140 -1.24 8.42 -13.62
N ARG A 141 -1.40 9.33 -12.67
CA ARG A 141 -0.46 10.42 -12.36
C ARG A 141 -0.05 10.42 -10.90
N ARG A 142 -0.85 9.80 -10.03
CA ARG A 142 -0.74 9.86 -8.59
C ARG A 142 -0.65 8.47 -8.01
N VAL A 143 0.05 8.36 -6.90
CA VAL A 143 0.17 7.10 -6.17
C VAL A 143 0.18 7.35 -4.67
N GLY A 144 -0.38 6.42 -3.91
CA GLY A 144 -0.19 6.29 -2.49
C GLY A 144 0.30 4.89 -2.17
N VAL A 145 1.34 4.80 -1.36
CA VAL A 145 1.87 3.52 -0.88
C VAL A 145 1.65 3.42 0.62
N GLY A 146 1.09 2.31 1.06
CA GLY A 146 0.91 1.98 2.46
C GLY A 146 1.50 0.62 2.78
N THR A 147 2.22 0.53 3.91
CA THR A 147 2.72 -0.73 4.44
C THR A 147 2.37 -0.87 5.91
N TYR A 148 2.07 -2.09 6.33
CA TYR A 148 1.87 -2.43 7.73
C TYR A 148 2.50 -3.79 8.03
N THR A 149 3.20 -3.90 9.16
CA THR A 149 3.82 -5.14 9.61
C THR A 149 3.16 -5.56 10.93
N GLY A 150 2.77 -6.81 11.05
CA GLY A 150 2.13 -7.34 12.24
C GLY A 150 1.95 -8.86 12.18
N ASN A 151 1.14 -9.40 13.08
CA ASN A 151 0.74 -10.80 13.01
C ASN A 151 -0.42 -10.96 12.03
N PHE A 152 -0.27 -11.83 11.06
CA PHE A 152 -1.31 -12.18 10.10
C PHE A 152 -1.41 -13.69 9.99
N ASP A 153 -2.57 -14.24 10.31
CA ASP A 153 -2.85 -15.68 10.28
C ASP A 153 -1.78 -16.52 11.02
N GLY A 154 -1.39 -16.06 12.21
CA GLY A 154 -0.38 -16.70 13.04
C GLY A 154 1.07 -16.43 12.66
N THR A 155 1.33 -15.79 11.51
CA THR A 155 2.68 -15.42 11.07
C THR A 155 3.05 -14.04 11.60
N ASN A 156 4.08 -13.96 12.44
CA ASN A 156 4.64 -12.71 12.91
C ASN A 156 5.45 -12.01 11.83
N GLU A 157 5.63 -10.69 11.99
CA GLU A 157 6.39 -9.86 11.03
C GLU A 157 5.86 -9.94 9.58
N TYR A 158 4.57 -10.32 9.42
CA TYR A 158 3.93 -10.33 8.11
C TYR A 158 3.79 -8.91 7.58
N ILE A 159 4.27 -8.66 6.38
CA ILE A 159 4.26 -7.36 5.73
C ILE A 159 3.09 -7.30 4.75
N MET A 160 2.20 -6.35 4.95
CA MET A 160 1.08 -6.08 4.06
C MET A 160 1.34 -4.79 3.28
N TYR A 161 1.08 -4.83 1.99
CA TYR A 161 1.21 -3.71 1.06
C TYR A 161 -0.12 -3.36 0.43
N THR A 162 -0.36 -2.07 0.29
CA THR A 162 -1.38 -1.50 -0.59
C THR A 162 -0.75 -0.38 -1.41
N VAL A 163 -1.01 -0.39 -2.71
CA VAL A 163 -0.61 0.68 -3.63
C VAL A 163 -1.86 1.16 -4.35
N ASP A 164 -2.29 2.38 -4.03
CA ASP A 164 -3.44 3.04 -4.65
C ASP A 164 -2.97 3.98 -5.76
N PHE A 165 -3.53 3.83 -6.95
CA PHE A 165 -3.25 4.65 -8.13
C PHE A 165 -4.42 5.58 -8.44
N GLY A 166 -4.12 6.75 -9.03
CA GLY A 166 -5.15 7.70 -9.44
C GLY A 166 -4.71 8.69 -10.52
N VAL A 167 -5.69 9.39 -11.08
CA VAL A 167 -5.51 10.43 -12.11
C VAL A 167 -5.36 11.82 -11.51
#